data_1cdfc64e6e85dfcfb450e919f7e8f83d
#
_entry.id   1cdfc64e6e85dfcfb450e919f7e8f83d
#
_cell.length_a   1.000
_cell.length_b   1.000
_cell.length_c   1.000
_cell.angle_alpha   90.00
_cell.angle_beta   90.00
_cell.angle_gamma   90.00
#
_symmetry.space_group_name_H-M   'P 1'
#
loop_
_entity.id
_entity.type
_entity.pdbx_description
1 polymer ?
#
loop_
_entity_poly.entity_id
_entity_poly.type
_entity_poly.pdbx_seq_one_letter_code
_entity_poly.pdbx_strand_id
1 'polypeptide(L)'
;MDNREWKGKSRGGAVGNLIFVLMIKYLGVRCAYMLLLLIVPYFVIFAPKATAAMWDFYHRRLKYNILKSAISIPFHFYRFGQVLIDKTAMAMGLADRYSFDFENYDEFLEILNSDKGVMVIGAHIGNWECGAPFFGKYGKKMNIVMLEAEHEKIKKVFEENSHSVGYKIIPLGNDIISSMIEIKCALNNNEYVCMQGDRFMNQAEGGSAHTITRKFIGHDALFPQGPFMLAKKLKVPTVFYFALRNGHKKYMFRFTPAGEGDLADQYVALLERTVMEYPSQWFNFYKFW
;
A
#
# COMPACT_ATOMS: atom_id res chain seq x y z
N MET A 1 -10.18 1.50 -25.42
CA MET A 1 -9.50 0.75 -24.36
C MET A 1 -9.40 1.65 -23.16
N ASP A 2 -10.11 1.33 -22.09
CA ASP A 2 -10.15 2.13 -20.87
C ASP A 2 -8.79 2.09 -20.18
N ASN A 3 -8.16 3.24 -20.03
CA ASN A 3 -6.79 3.37 -19.48
C ASN A 3 -6.76 3.35 -17.93
N ARG A 4 -7.86 2.95 -17.29
CA ARG A 4 -8.03 2.84 -15.83
C ARG A 4 -7.53 1.53 -15.25
N GLU A 5 -6.64 0.83 -15.95
CA GLU A 5 -6.17 -0.51 -15.57
C GLU A 5 -4.75 -0.49 -15.01
N TRP A 6 -4.62 -1.02 -13.80
CA TRP A 6 -3.32 -1.42 -13.27
C TRP A 6 -3.01 -2.86 -13.70
N LYS A 7 -1.91 -3.06 -14.44
CA LYS A 7 -1.54 -4.39 -14.98
C LYS A 7 -0.48 -5.14 -14.19
N GLY A 8 -0.19 -4.74 -12.96
CA GLY A 8 0.69 -5.47 -12.03
C GLY A 8 2.09 -5.87 -12.54
N LYS A 9 2.55 -5.42 -13.71
CA LYS A 9 3.88 -5.77 -14.24
C LYS A 9 4.94 -4.81 -13.71
N SER A 10 5.83 -5.30 -12.83
CA SER A 10 7.05 -4.57 -12.46
C SER A 10 8.03 -4.58 -13.65
N ARG A 11 8.62 -3.42 -13.97
CA ARG A 11 9.60 -3.28 -15.05
C ARG A 11 11.04 -3.56 -14.63
N GLY A 12 11.32 -3.76 -13.34
CA GLY A 12 12.62 -4.19 -12.83
C GLY A 12 12.71 -5.71 -12.89
N GLY A 13 13.39 -6.29 -13.86
CA GLY A 13 13.60 -7.73 -13.93
C GLY A 13 14.38 -8.28 -12.72
N ALA A 14 14.51 -9.60 -12.61
CA ALA A 14 15.27 -10.27 -11.53
C ALA A 14 16.69 -9.71 -11.34
N VAL A 15 17.36 -9.35 -12.43
CA VAL A 15 18.70 -8.75 -12.41
C VAL A 15 18.69 -7.37 -11.73
N GLY A 16 17.71 -6.52 -12.04
CA GLY A 16 17.58 -5.21 -11.38
C GLY A 16 17.38 -5.33 -9.88
N ASN A 17 16.50 -6.25 -9.45
CA ASN A 17 16.28 -6.54 -8.04
C ASN A 17 17.56 -7.06 -7.35
N LEU A 18 18.29 -7.98 -7.99
CA LEU A 18 19.54 -8.52 -7.47
C LEU A 18 20.60 -7.43 -7.25
N ILE A 19 20.75 -6.49 -8.20
CA ILE A 19 21.66 -5.35 -8.06
C ILE A 19 21.33 -4.55 -6.79
N PHE A 20 20.06 -4.21 -6.57
CA PHE A 20 19.65 -3.48 -5.37
C PHE A 20 19.88 -4.27 -4.09
N VAL A 21 19.59 -5.58 -4.07
CA VAL A 21 19.85 -6.45 -2.92
C VAL A 21 21.35 -6.47 -2.58
N LEU A 22 22.23 -6.65 -3.58
CA LEU A 22 23.69 -6.63 -3.40
C LEU A 22 24.17 -5.26 -2.90
N MET A 23 23.66 -4.17 -3.49
CA MET A 23 24.00 -2.82 -3.04
C MET A 23 23.57 -2.57 -1.59
N ILE A 24 22.35 -2.96 -1.20
CA ILE A 24 21.87 -2.81 0.18
C ILE A 24 22.77 -3.60 1.12
N LYS A 25 23.13 -4.84 0.76
CA LYS A 25 23.94 -5.74 1.58
C LYS A 25 25.37 -5.23 1.79
N TYR A 26 26.05 -4.77 0.75
CA TYR A 26 27.47 -4.46 0.79
C TYR A 26 27.79 -2.97 0.91
N LEU A 27 26.98 -2.10 0.30
CA LEU A 27 27.20 -0.64 0.24
C LEU A 27 26.20 0.16 1.05
N GLY A 28 25.12 -0.49 1.49
CA GLY A 28 24.07 0.11 2.29
C GLY A 28 23.01 0.89 1.50
N VAL A 29 21.93 1.24 2.18
CA VAL A 29 20.73 1.86 1.61
C VAL A 29 21.00 3.21 0.93
N ARG A 30 21.98 3.99 1.43
CA ARG A 30 22.31 5.30 0.84
C ARG A 30 22.84 5.17 -0.59
N CYS A 31 23.70 4.19 -0.84
CA CYS A 31 24.21 3.92 -2.19
C CYS A 31 23.11 3.45 -3.14
N ALA A 32 22.17 2.63 -2.64
CA ALA A 32 21.00 2.22 -3.39
C ALA A 32 20.10 3.43 -3.77
N TYR A 33 19.92 4.41 -2.88
CA TYR A 33 19.20 5.65 -3.21
C TYR A 33 19.93 6.53 -4.24
N MET A 34 21.28 6.56 -4.21
CA MET A 34 22.04 7.28 -5.24
C MET A 34 21.85 6.64 -6.62
N LEU A 35 21.83 5.30 -6.70
CA LEU A 35 21.55 4.61 -7.95
C LEU A 35 20.15 4.95 -8.50
N LEU A 36 19.15 5.16 -7.65
CA LEU A 36 17.82 5.60 -8.10
C LEU A 36 17.84 6.90 -8.89
N LEU A 37 18.73 7.83 -8.58
CA LEU A 37 18.84 9.10 -9.30
C LEU A 37 19.17 8.88 -10.79
N LEU A 38 19.92 7.82 -11.11
CA LEU A 38 20.23 7.43 -12.48
C LEU A 38 19.08 6.65 -13.15
N ILE A 39 18.29 5.92 -12.36
CA ILE A 39 17.21 5.06 -12.85
C ILE A 39 15.91 5.85 -13.07
N VAL A 40 15.64 6.85 -12.24
CA VAL A 40 14.40 7.64 -12.32
C VAL A 40 14.18 8.30 -13.68
N PRO A 41 15.17 8.94 -14.33
CA PRO A 41 15.00 9.50 -15.68
C PRO A 41 14.56 8.45 -16.72
N TYR A 42 15.10 7.24 -16.62
CA TYR A 42 14.66 6.13 -17.47
C TYR A 42 13.15 5.85 -17.30
N PHE A 43 12.64 5.77 -16.05
CA PHE A 43 11.22 5.50 -15.83
C PHE A 43 10.33 6.67 -16.29
N VAL A 44 10.76 7.90 -16.10
CA VAL A 44 10.02 9.09 -16.57
C VAL A 44 9.80 9.03 -18.10
N ILE A 45 10.83 8.62 -18.85
CA ILE A 45 10.79 8.56 -20.32
C ILE A 45 10.05 7.30 -20.79
N PHE A 46 10.44 6.14 -20.28
CA PHE A 46 9.99 4.84 -20.80
C PHE A 46 8.72 4.28 -20.12
N ALA A 47 8.13 5.00 -19.15
CA ALA A 47 6.83 4.67 -18.59
C ALA A 47 5.76 5.75 -18.90
N PRO A 48 5.47 6.05 -20.17
CA PRO A 48 4.66 7.22 -20.54
C PRO A 48 3.24 7.19 -19.95
N LYS A 49 2.64 6.00 -19.77
CA LYS A 49 1.32 5.87 -19.14
C LYS A 49 1.34 6.30 -17.67
N ALA A 50 2.35 5.89 -16.93
CA ALA A 50 2.53 6.28 -15.52
C ALA A 50 2.84 7.78 -15.42
N THR A 51 3.73 8.29 -16.26
CA THR A 51 4.06 9.72 -16.33
C THR A 51 2.83 10.57 -16.63
N ALA A 52 1.99 10.15 -17.59
CA ALA A 52 0.74 10.85 -17.93
C ALA A 52 -0.29 10.80 -16.77
N ALA A 53 -0.39 9.67 -16.05
CA ALA A 53 -1.26 9.58 -14.89
C ALA A 53 -0.80 10.51 -13.75
N MET A 54 0.50 10.58 -13.49
CA MET A 54 1.06 11.52 -12.51
C MET A 54 0.91 12.97 -12.94
N TRP A 55 1.03 13.26 -14.25
CA TRP A 55 0.74 14.60 -14.77
C TRP A 55 -0.73 14.99 -14.50
N ASP A 56 -1.70 14.09 -14.80
CA ASP A 56 -3.11 14.32 -14.49
C ASP A 56 -3.30 14.59 -13.00
N PHE A 57 -2.70 13.78 -12.14
CA PHE A 57 -2.77 13.92 -10.68
C PHE A 57 -2.22 15.28 -10.21
N TYR A 58 -0.97 15.61 -10.54
CA TYR A 58 -0.34 16.85 -10.05
C TYR A 58 -0.91 18.11 -10.70
N HIS A 59 -1.04 18.11 -12.02
CA HIS A 59 -1.44 19.33 -12.74
C HIS A 59 -2.95 19.56 -12.72
N ARG A 60 -3.74 18.50 -13.01
CA ARG A 60 -5.19 18.66 -13.15
C ARG A 60 -5.93 18.52 -11.81
N ARG A 61 -5.51 17.61 -10.93
CA ARG A 61 -6.22 17.37 -9.66
C ARG A 61 -5.68 18.24 -8.53
N LEU A 62 -4.37 18.23 -8.27
CA LEU A 62 -3.75 19.07 -7.24
C LEU A 62 -3.56 20.54 -7.68
N LYS A 63 -3.88 20.87 -8.92
CA LYS A 63 -3.77 22.25 -9.48
C LYS A 63 -2.36 22.85 -9.35
N TYR A 64 -1.32 22.03 -9.41
CA TYR A 64 0.05 22.51 -9.46
C TYR A 64 0.33 23.19 -10.79
N ASN A 65 1.15 24.24 -10.78
CA ASN A 65 1.62 24.83 -12.02
C ASN A 65 2.49 23.85 -12.84
N ILE A 66 2.76 24.17 -14.10
CA ILE A 66 3.49 23.30 -15.04
C ILE A 66 4.85 22.88 -14.47
N LEU A 67 5.63 23.84 -13.96
CA LEU A 67 6.98 23.59 -13.46
C LEU A 67 6.95 22.67 -12.22
N LYS A 68 6.09 22.97 -11.25
CA LYS A 68 5.92 22.14 -10.03
C LYS A 68 5.46 20.74 -10.38
N SER A 69 4.52 20.58 -11.34
CA SER A 69 4.06 19.29 -11.81
C SER A 69 5.19 18.47 -12.46
N ALA A 70 5.97 19.12 -13.34
CA ALA A 70 7.09 18.47 -14.02
C ALA A 70 8.19 17.98 -13.05
N ILE A 71 8.50 18.78 -12.01
CA ILE A 71 9.48 18.39 -10.97
C ILE A 71 8.91 17.31 -10.04
N SER A 72 7.61 17.33 -9.77
CA SER A 72 6.97 16.36 -8.87
C SER A 72 6.98 14.94 -9.42
N ILE A 73 6.93 14.76 -10.75
CA ILE A 73 6.89 13.42 -11.37
C ILE A 73 8.16 12.60 -11.11
N PRO A 74 9.38 13.07 -11.45
CA PRO A 74 10.60 12.31 -11.13
C PRO A 74 10.77 12.11 -9.61
N PHE A 75 10.37 13.09 -8.80
CA PHE A 75 10.40 12.94 -7.35
C PHE A 75 9.44 11.85 -6.84
N HIS A 76 8.28 11.70 -7.46
CA HIS A 76 7.32 10.63 -7.15
C HIS A 76 7.91 9.24 -7.48
N PHE A 77 8.51 9.04 -8.65
CA PHE A 77 9.23 7.82 -8.98
C PHE A 77 10.38 7.54 -8.01
N TYR A 78 11.12 8.57 -7.64
CA TYR A 78 12.20 8.46 -6.66
C TYR A 78 11.68 8.01 -5.28
N ARG A 79 10.59 8.59 -4.79
CA ARG A 79 9.93 8.19 -3.54
C ARG A 79 9.45 6.74 -3.58
N PHE A 80 8.83 6.34 -4.67
CA PHE A 80 8.44 4.94 -4.87
C PHE A 80 9.65 4.00 -4.80
N GLY A 81 10.72 4.31 -5.51
CA GLY A 81 11.97 3.54 -5.46
C GLY A 81 12.58 3.48 -4.07
N GLN A 82 12.55 4.61 -3.31
CA GLN A 82 13.01 4.61 -1.92
C GLN A 82 12.21 3.65 -1.04
N VAL A 83 10.89 3.63 -1.19
CA VAL A 83 10.00 2.71 -0.44
C VAL A 83 10.32 1.25 -0.79
N LEU A 84 10.55 0.92 -2.06
CA LEU A 84 10.94 -0.43 -2.47
C LEU A 84 12.29 -0.86 -1.88
N ILE A 85 13.28 0.04 -1.86
CA ILE A 85 14.59 -0.20 -1.23
C ILE A 85 14.44 -0.41 0.26
N ASP A 86 13.66 0.45 0.94
CA ASP A 86 13.43 0.35 2.38
C ASP A 86 12.74 -0.97 2.74
N LYS A 87 11.69 -1.34 1.99
CA LYS A 87 11.01 -2.64 2.13
C LYS A 87 11.99 -3.80 2.01
N THR A 88 12.83 -3.79 0.97
CA THR A 88 13.85 -4.82 0.75
C THR A 88 14.86 -4.87 1.89
N ALA A 89 15.35 -3.72 2.35
CA ALA A 89 16.29 -3.64 3.47
C ALA A 89 15.69 -4.20 4.77
N MET A 90 14.43 -3.87 5.07
CA MET A 90 13.71 -4.41 6.24
C MET A 90 13.53 -5.92 6.14
N ALA A 91 13.16 -6.45 4.97
CA ALA A 91 13.06 -7.89 4.71
C ALA A 91 14.40 -8.63 4.85
N MET A 92 15.52 -7.95 4.60
CA MET A 92 16.88 -8.47 4.81
C MET A 92 17.34 -8.40 6.28
N GLY A 93 16.45 -8.09 7.24
CA GLY A 93 16.79 -8.03 8.66
C GLY A 93 17.38 -6.69 9.12
N LEU A 94 17.29 -5.63 8.31
CA LEU A 94 17.81 -4.30 8.67
C LEU A 94 16.72 -3.38 9.26
N ALA A 95 15.60 -3.94 9.73
CA ALA A 95 14.48 -3.18 10.28
C ALA A 95 14.87 -2.32 11.50
N ASP A 96 15.80 -2.80 12.34
CA ASP A 96 16.30 -2.09 13.52
C ASP A 96 17.07 -0.80 13.18
N ARG A 97 17.43 -0.62 11.90
CA ARG A 97 18.06 0.63 11.42
C ARG A 97 17.07 1.70 11.02
N TYR A 98 15.77 1.44 11.19
CA TYR A 98 14.68 2.35 10.90
C TYR A 98 13.99 2.79 12.19
N SER A 99 13.56 4.04 12.22
CA SER A 99 12.74 4.56 13.32
C SER A 99 11.29 4.66 12.89
N PHE A 100 10.40 4.37 13.83
CA PHE A 100 8.96 4.40 13.62
C PHE A 100 8.32 5.31 14.66
N ASP A 101 7.64 6.35 14.18
CA ASP A 101 6.79 7.19 15.00
C ASP A 101 5.32 6.76 14.81
N PHE A 102 4.49 7.08 15.77
CA PHE A 102 3.08 6.72 15.77
C PHE A 102 2.22 7.96 15.97
N GLU A 103 1.22 8.14 15.12
CA GLU A 103 0.13 9.08 15.33
C GLU A 103 -1.01 8.29 15.99
N ASN A 104 -1.56 8.80 17.10
CA ASN A 104 -2.61 8.15 17.91
C ASN A 104 -2.18 6.78 18.50
N TYR A 105 -1.01 6.75 19.14
CA TYR A 105 -0.39 5.52 19.65
C TYR A 105 -1.25 4.83 20.73
N ASP A 106 -1.84 5.58 21.65
CA ASP A 106 -2.61 5.02 22.76
C ASP A 106 -3.89 4.34 22.25
N GLU A 107 -4.64 4.99 21.36
CA GLU A 107 -5.81 4.41 20.69
C GLU A 107 -5.46 3.16 19.87
N PHE A 108 -4.29 3.17 19.25
CA PHE A 108 -3.78 2.02 18.54
C PHE A 108 -3.47 0.86 19.50
N LEU A 109 -2.85 1.13 20.65
CA LEU A 109 -2.57 0.10 21.65
C LEU A 109 -3.84 -0.52 22.24
N GLU A 110 -4.88 0.26 22.47
CA GLU A 110 -6.18 -0.25 22.92
C GLU A 110 -6.75 -1.28 21.93
N ILE A 111 -6.67 -1.00 20.64
CA ILE A 111 -7.13 -1.92 19.60
C ILE A 111 -6.25 -3.16 19.53
N LEU A 112 -4.92 -3.00 19.61
CA LEU A 112 -3.97 -4.11 19.62
C LEU A 112 -4.17 -5.05 20.81
N ASN A 113 -4.46 -4.52 21.97
CA ASN A 113 -4.67 -5.28 23.19
C ASN A 113 -6.10 -5.83 23.32
N SER A 114 -7.01 -5.45 22.43
CA SER A 114 -8.38 -5.97 22.45
C SER A 114 -8.42 -7.47 22.08
N ASP A 115 -9.28 -8.24 22.74
CA ASP A 115 -9.54 -9.66 22.41
C ASP A 115 -10.52 -9.79 21.22
N LYS A 116 -10.33 -8.98 20.18
CA LYS A 116 -11.18 -8.99 18.99
C LYS A 116 -10.32 -9.02 17.74
N GLY A 117 -10.81 -9.68 16.71
CA GLY A 117 -10.27 -9.54 15.36
C GLY A 117 -10.52 -8.13 14.84
N VAL A 118 -9.58 -7.61 14.04
CA VAL A 118 -9.63 -6.23 13.55
C VAL A 118 -9.45 -6.21 12.04
N MET A 119 -10.33 -5.46 11.37
CA MET A 119 -10.16 -5.13 9.95
C MET A 119 -9.25 -3.91 9.83
N VAL A 120 -8.12 -4.06 9.14
CA VAL A 120 -7.19 -2.98 8.84
C VAL A 120 -7.34 -2.60 7.37
N ILE A 121 -7.80 -1.39 7.09
CA ILE A 121 -7.98 -0.90 5.71
C ILE A 121 -6.88 0.11 5.41
N GLY A 122 -5.97 -0.29 4.51
CA GLY A 122 -4.85 0.51 4.07
C GLY A 122 -5.06 1.15 2.70
N ALA A 123 -3.99 1.75 2.17
CA ALA A 123 -3.89 2.26 0.81
C ALA A 123 -2.48 2.06 0.25
N HIS A 124 -2.34 2.18 -1.08
CA HIS A 124 -1.02 2.17 -1.74
C HIS A 124 -0.30 3.51 -1.53
N ILE A 125 -0.22 3.95 -0.27
CA ILE A 125 0.47 5.16 0.16
C ILE A 125 1.61 4.81 1.10
N GLY A 126 2.79 5.35 0.87
CA GLY A 126 3.97 5.05 1.68
C GLY A 126 4.39 3.57 1.62
N ASN A 127 4.78 3.01 2.77
CA ASN A 127 5.27 1.62 2.89
C ASN A 127 4.37 0.82 3.86
N TRP A 128 3.15 0.52 3.43
CA TRP A 128 2.18 -0.19 4.27
C TRP A 128 2.69 -1.54 4.81
N GLU A 129 3.58 -2.21 4.07
CA GLU A 129 4.12 -3.51 4.45
C GLU A 129 5.12 -3.44 5.62
N CYS A 130 5.73 -2.27 5.88
CA CYS A 130 6.68 -2.13 6.99
C CYS A 130 6.01 -2.22 8.38
N GLY A 131 4.70 -2.13 8.45
CA GLY A 131 3.93 -2.35 9.68
C GLY A 131 3.75 -3.82 10.06
N ALA A 132 3.82 -4.74 9.10
CA ALA A 132 3.54 -6.16 9.36
C ALA A 132 4.38 -6.77 10.48
N PRO A 133 5.72 -6.57 10.54
CA PRO A 133 6.54 -7.06 11.68
C PRO A 133 6.16 -6.42 13.01
N PHE A 134 5.67 -5.19 12.98
CA PHE A 134 5.24 -4.48 14.17
C PHE A 134 3.98 -5.10 14.78
N PHE A 135 2.98 -5.42 13.98
CA PHE A 135 1.76 -6.08 14.45
C PHE A 135 2.07 -7.46 15.10
N GLY A 136 3.03 -8.21 14.56
CA GLY A 136 3.45 -9.49 15.11
C GLY A 136 4.02 -9.42 16.53
N LYS A 137 4.61 -8.28 16.94
CA LYS A 137 5.15 -8.09 18.30
C LYS A 137 4.06 -8.13 19.38
N TYR A 138 2.81 -7.87 19.05
CA TYR A 138 1.67 -7.88 19.97
C TYR A 138 0.92 -9.22 20.01
N GLY A 139 1.54 -10.28 19.49
CA GLY A 139 1.04 -11.65 19.61
C GLY A 139 -0.15 -12.00 18.73
N LYS A 140 -0.62 -11.09 17.88
CA LYS A 140 -1.72 -11.33 16.94
C LYS A 140 -1.18 -11.59 15.54
N LYS A 141 -1.73 -12.59 14.87
CA LYS A 141 -1.38 -12.90 13.49
C LYS A 141 -1.99 -11.87 12.56
N MET A 142 -1.23 -11.46 11.55
CA MET A 142 -1.68 -10.58 10.49
C MET A 142 -1.97 -11.40 9.23
N ASN A 143 -3.14 -11.20 8.65
CA ASN A 143 -3.55 -11.80 7.40
C ASN A 143 -3.69 -10.68 6.36
N ILE A 144 -2.95 -10.77 5.27
CA ILE A 144 -2.99 -9.77 4.19
C ILE A 144 -3.81 -10.34 3.05
N VAL A 145 -4.91 -9.69 2.75
CA VAL A 145 -5.76 -10.04 1.61
C VAL A 145 -5.22 -9.36 0.37
N MET A 146 -4.83 -10.14 -0.62
CA MET A 146 -4.31 -9.62 -1.89
C MET A 146 -4.78 -10.44 -3.07
N LEU A 147 -4.67 -9.86 -4.26
CA LEU A 147 -5.05 -10.53 -5.50
C LEU A 147 -4.11 -11.71 -5.78
N GLU A 148 -4.67 -12.82 -6.28
CA GLU A 148 -3.92 -14.04 -6.59
C GLU A 148 -2.74 -13.79 -7.53
N ALA A 149 -2.92 -12.94 -8.56
CA ALA A 149 -1.85 -12.55 -9.47
C ALA A 149 -0.70 -11.76 -8.80
N GLU A 150 -0.95 -11.09 -7.69
CA GLU A 150 0.09 -10.44 -6.87
C GLU A 150 0.73 -11.45 -5.92
N HIS A 151 -0.06 -12.36 -5.35
CA HIS A 151 0.41 -13.43 -4.49
C HIS A 151 1.46 -14.31 -5.15
N GLU A 152 1.23 -14.78 -6.39
CA GLU A 152 2.22 -15.60 -7.09
C GLU A 152 3.58 -14.93 -7.30
N LYS A 153 3.58 -13.61 -7.54
CA LYS A 153 4.84 -12.86 -7.69
C LYS A 153 5.57 -12.70 -6.37
N ILE A 154 4.82 -12.44 -5.31
CA ILE A 154 5.36 -12.29 -3.96
C ILE A 154 5.87 -13.65 -3.46
N LYS A 155 5.13 -14.72 -3.67
CA LYS A 155 5.51 -16.09 -3.30
C LYS A 155 6.87 -16.48 -3.87
N LYS A 156 7.13 -16.22 -5.16
CA LYS A 156 8.44 -16.48 -5.78
C LYS A 156 9.59 -15.70 -5.12
N VAL A 157 9.35 -14.46 -4.72
CA VAL A 157 10.37 -13.63 -4.04
C VAL A 157 10.60 -14.11 -2.60
N PHE A 158 9.57 -14.62 -1.92
CA PHE A 158 9.66 -15.08 -0.54
C PHE A 158 10.18 -16.52 -0.41
N GLU A 159 9.86 -17.41 -1.34
CA GLU A 159 10.43 -18.77 -1.38
C GLU A 159 11.95 -18.76 -1.56
N GLU A 160 12.48 -17.73 -2.26
CA GLU A 160 13.91 -17.52 -2.43
C GLU A 160 14.61 -16.86 -1.21
N ASN A 161 13.86 -16.26 -0.30
CA ASN A 161 14.39 -15.48 0.85
C ASN A 161 13.68 -15.84 2.16
N SER A 162 13.64 -17.13 2.52
CA SER A 162 12.90 -17.71 3.64
C SER A 162 13.30 -17.22 5.04
N HIS A 163 13.11 -15.93 5.32
CA HIS A 163 12.97 -15.44 6.69
C HIS A 163 11.49 -15.13 6.91
N SER A 164 10.91 -15.75 7.93
CA SER A 164 9.50 -15.72 8.32
C SER A 164 8.93 -14.30 8.21
N VAL A 165 8.18 -14.06 7.15
CA VAL A 165 7.34 -12.87 7.07
C VAL A 165 6.25 -13.06 8.09
N GLY A 166 6.15 -12.17 9.06
CA GLY A 166 5.24 -12.30 10.21
C GLY A 166 3.75 -12.18 9.87
N TYR A 167 3.34 -12.56 8.65
CA TYR A 167 1.95 -12.50 8.18
C TYR A 167 1.59 -13.67 7.26
N LYS A 168 0.30 -14.02 7.22
CA LYS A 168 -0.30 -14.97 6.28
C LYS A 168 -0.91 -14.18 5.11
N ILE A 169 -0.86 -14.75 3.90
CA ILE A 169 -1.56 -14.19 2.73
C ILE A 169 -2.87 -14.95 2.52
N ILE A 170 -3.96 -14.21 2.32
CA ILE A 170 -5.26 -14.73 1.88
C ILE A 170 -5.45 -14.27 0.44
N PRO A 171 -5.34 -15.15 -0.57
CA PRO A 171 -5.49 -14.78 -1.96
C PRO A 171 -6.95 -14.50 -2.29
N LEU A 172 -7.22 -13.40 -2.98
CA LEU A 172 -8.49 -13.11 -3.66
C LEU A 172 -8.34 -13.54 -5.12
N GLY A 173 -8.96 -14.65 -5.48
CA GLY A 173 -8.95 -15.21 -6.82
C GLY A 173 -10.32 -15.70 -7.25
N ASN A 174 -10.35 -16.80 -8.02
CA ASN A 174 -11.57 -17.38 -8.55
C ASN A 174 -12.51 -17.95 -7.47
N ASP A 175 -11.97 -18.37 -6.32
CA ASP A 175 -12.72 -18.86 -5.16
C ASP A 175 -12.88 -17.78 -4.09
N ILE A 176 -13.77 -16.84 -4.36
CA ILE A 176 -14.12 -15.76 -3.42
C ILE A 176 -14.72 -16.32 -2.13
N ILE A 177 -15.45 -17.44 -2.19
CA ILE A 177 -16.13 -18.02 -1.03
C ILE A 177 -15.09 -18.53 -0.03
N SER A 178 -14.08 -19.25 -0.50
CA SER A 178 -13.00 -19.74 0.34
C SER A 178 -12.24 -18.59 1.01
N SER A 179 -11.89 -17.56 0.23
CA SER A 179 -11.25 -16.34 0.77
C SER A 179 -12.10 -15.66 1.86
N MET A 180 -13.42 -15.57 1.66
CA MET A 180 -14.34 -15.00 2.66
C MET A 180 -14.43 -15.83 3.94
N ILE A 181 -14.40 -17.16 3.83
CA ILE A 181 -14.36 -18.07 4.97
C ILE A 181 -13.04 -17.87 5.75
N GLU A 182 -11.90 -17.82 5.05
CA GLU A 182 -10.61 -17.59 5.69
C GLU A 182 -10.55 -16.25 6.42
N ILE A 183 -11.05 -15.17 5.80
CA ILE A 183 -11.15 -13.85 6.44
C ILE A 183 -11.99 -13.92 7.71
N LYS A 184 -13.17 -14.56 7.64
CA LYS A 184 -14.06 -14.70 8.78
C LYS A 184 -13.41 -15.54 9.90
N CYS A 185 -12.74 -16.63 9.55
CA CYS A 185 -12.01 -17.46 10.52
C CYS A 185 -10.89 -16.68 11.20
N ALA A 186 -10.09 -15.93 10.45
CA ALA A 186 -9.03 -15.08 11.01
C ALA A 186 -9.59 -14.05 12.02
N LEU A 187 -10.64 -13.35 11.65
CA LEU A 187 -11.29 -12.36 12.52
C LEU A 187 -11.90 -13.01 13.78
N ASN A 188 -12.50 -14.19 13.66
CA ASN A 188 -13.06 -14.94 14.80
C ASN A 188 -11.95 -15.48 15.73
N ASN A 189 -10.74 -15.69 15.22
CA ASN A 189 -9.56 -16.09 15.99
C ASN A 189 -8.81 -14.88 16.58
N ASN A 190 -9.43 -13.70 16.62
CA ASN A 190 -8.85 -12.45 17.12
C ASN A 190 -7.60 -12.00 16.35
N GLU A 191 -7.49 -12.36 15.06
CA GLU A 191 -6.38 -11.99 14.19
C GLU A 191 -6.68 -10.69 13.44
N TYR A 192 -5.65 -10.06 12.88
CA TYR A 192 -5.79 -8.91 12.01
C TYR A 192 -6.00 -9.34 10.56
N VAL A 193 -6.92 -8.67 9.87
CA VAL A 193 -7.10 -8.82 8.42
C VAL A 193 -6.87 -7.48 7.74
N CYS A 194 -5.84 -7.41 6.91
CA CYS A 194 -5.44 -6.21 6.19
C CYS A 194 -5.89 -6.26 4.74
N MET A 195 -6.58 -5.22 4.29
CA MET A 195 -7.04 -5.03 2.90
C MET A 195 -6.71 -3.62 2.42
N GLN A 196 -6.47 -3.48 1.10
CA GLN A 196 -6.30 -2.15 0.50
C GLN A 196 -7.66 -1.61 0.02
N GLY A 197 -7.93 -0.34 0.35
CA GLY A 197 -9.21 0.32 0.05
C GLY A 197 -9.18 1.29 -1.14
N ASP A 198 -8.04 1.42 -1.83
CA ASP A 198 -7.85 2.44 -2.88
C ASP A 198 -7.72 1.88 -4.30
N ARG A 199 -7.71 0.54 -4.48
CA ARG A 199 -7.64 -0.07 -5.82
C ARG A 199 -8.65 -1.21 -5.98
N PHE A 200 -9.13 -1.36 -7.19
CA PHE A 200 -10.00 -2.46 -7.60
C PHE A 200 -9.52 -3.04 -8.94
N MET A 201 -9.84 -4.31 -9.20
CA MET A 201 -9.63 -4.93 -10.50
C MET A 201 -10.85 -4.69 -11.41
N ASN A 202 -10.61 -4.44 -12.69
CA ASN A 202 -11.67 -4.36 -13.69
C ASN A 202 -12.28 -5.73 -13.98
N GLN A 203 -13.57 -5.73 -14.37
CA GLN A 203 -14.30 -6.94 -14.76
C GLN A 203 -13.63 -7.72 -15.90
N ALA A 204 -12.86 -7.03 -16.78
CA ALA A 204 -12.15 -7.66 -17.89
C ALA A 204 -11.05 -8.64 -17.48
N GLU A 205 -10.59 -8.59 -16.22
CA GLU A 205 -9.58 -9.50 -15.66
C GLU A 205 -10.19 -10.53 -14.67
N GLY A 206 -11.52 -10.80 -14.78
CA GLY A 206 -12.22 -11.78 -13.95
C GLY A 206 -12.68 -11.24 -12.59
N GLY A 207 -12.55 -9.96 -12.34
CA GLY A 207 -13.03 -9.32 -11.12
C GLY A 207 -14.46 -8.80 -11.26
N SER A 208 -15.37 -9.22 -10.40
CA SER A 208 -16.65 -8.53 -10.17
C SER A 208 -16.38 -7.27 -9.33
N ALA A 209 -15.99 -6.18 -9.98
CA ALA A 209 -15.69 -4.97 -9.25
C ALA A 209 -16.97 -4.26 -8.78
N HIS A 210 -17.45 -4.63 -7.60
CA HIS A 210 -18.40 -3.77 -6.89
C HIS A 210 -17.63 -2.53 -6.41
N THR A 211 -17.88 -1.40 -7.08
CA THR A 211 -17.30 -0.10 -6.76
C THR A 211 -18.33 0.84 -6.19
N ILE A 212 -17.86 1.81 -5.43
CA ILE A 212 -18.65 2.94 -4.93
C ILE A 212 -18.01 4.23 -5.43
N THR A 213 -18.85 5.20 -5.80
CA THR A 213 -18.38 6.53 -6.19
C THR A 213 -18.30 7.42 -4.96
N ARG A 214 -17.18 8.11 -4.79
CA ARG A 214 -16.97 9.11 -3.73
C ARG A 214 -16.24 10.32 -4.30
N LYS A 215 -16.44 11.49 -3.69
CA LYS A 215 -15.63 12.68 -3.98
C LYS A 215 -14.22 12.48 -3.41
N PHE A 216 -13.21 12.65 -4.27
CA PHE A 216 -11.81 12.55 -3.90
C PHE A 216 -11.02 13.63 -4.65
N ILE A 217 -10.39 14.51 -3.90
CA ILE A 217 -9.69 15.70 -4.44
C ILE A 217 -10.64 16.52 -5.37
N GLY A 218 -11.88 16.72 -4.89
CA GLY A 218 -12.89 17.52 -5.58
C GLY A 218 -13.56 16.87 -6.80
N HIS A 219 -13.24 15.62 -7.12
CA HIS A 219 -13.77 14.91 -8.30
C HIS A 219 -14.39 13.55 -7.91
N ASP A 220 -15.33 13.06 -8.74
CA ASP A 220 -15.87 11.72 -8.54
C ASP A 220 -14.81 10.68 -8.87
N ALA A 221 -14.58 9.76 -7.95
CA ALA A 221 -13.64 8.67 -8.06
C ALA A 221 -14.27 7.35 -7.62
N LEU A 222 -13.79 6.24 -8.20
CA LEU A 222 -14.26 4.91 -7.89
C LEU A 222 -13.36 4.26 -6.85
N PHE A 223 -13.97 3.70 -5.81
CA PHE A 223 -13.31 2.94 -4.76
C PHE A 223 -13.86 1.52 -4.68
N PRO A 224 -13.09 0.52 -4.26
CA PRO A 224 -13.61 -0.83 -4.04
C PRO A 224 -14.62 -0.82 -2.89
N GLN A 225 -15.78 -1.44 -3.10
CA GLN A 225 -16.80 -1.60 -2.06
C GLN A 225 -16.44 -2.71 -1.05
N GLY A 226 -15.70 -3.71 -1.51
CA GLY A 226 -15.46 -4.97 -0.78
C GLY A 226 -14.97 -4.79 0.65
N PRO A 227 -13.86 -4.06 0.91
CA PRO A 227 -13.31 -3.88 2.26
C PRO A 227 -14.33 -3.28 3.23
N PHE A 228 -15.04 -2.24 2.82
CA PHE A 228 -16.01 -1.52 3.66
C PHE A 228 -17.26 -2.35 3.93
N MET A 229 -17.78 -3.01 2.89
CA MET A 229 -18.94 -3.88 3.01
C MET A 229 -18.64 -5.08 3.91
N LEU A 230 -17.45 -5.66 3.81
CA LEU A 230 -17.04 -6.79 4.61
C LEU A 230 -16.91 -6.41 6.08
N ALA A 231 -16.22 -5.32 6.39
CA ALA A 231 -16.08 -4.81 7.75
C ALA A 231 -17.46 -4.55 8.40
N LYS A 232 -18.36 -3.90 7.66
CA LYS A 232 -19.73 -3.61 8.12
C LYS A 232 -20.54 -4.89 8.35
N LYS A 233 -20.49 -5.86 7.44
CA LYS A 233 -21.25 -7.13 7.57
C LYS A 233 -20.76 -7.99 8.72
N LEU A 234 -19.45 -8.04 8.94
CA LEU A 234 -18.86 -8.82 10.02
C LEU A 234 -18.92 -8.10 11.38
N LYS A 235 -19.30 -6.81 11.40
CA LYS A 235 -19.40 -5.97 12.61
C LYS A 235 -18.12 -6.00 13.46
N VAL A 236 -16.96 -6.00 12.81
CA VAL A 236 -15.65 -6.03 13.48
C VAL A 236 -15.09 -4.62 13.64
N PRO A 237 -14.28 -4.38 14.69
CA PRO A 237 -13.50 -3.16 14.80
C PRO A 237 -12.70 -2.92 13.53
N THR A 238 -12.71 -1.69 13.04
CA THR A 238 -12.05 -1.30 11.79
C THR A 238 -11.08 -0.16 12.05
N VAL A 239 -9.90 -0.25 11.47
CA VAL A 239 -8.84 0.76 11.58
C VAL A 239 -8.37 1.13 10.17
N PHE A 240 -8.22 2.41 9.92
CA PHE A 240 -7.52 2.90 8.73
C PHE A 240 -6.04 3.07 9.05
N TYR A 241 -5.19 2.53 8.18
CA TYR A 241 -3.75 2.46 8.41
C TYR A 241 -2.94 2.95 7.22
N PHE A 242 -2.04 3.92 7.46
CA PHE A 242 -1.09 4.39 6.48
C PHE A 242 0.31 4.47 7.10
N ALA A 243 1.32 3.99 6.37
CA ALA A 243 2.72 4.03 6.80
C ALA A 243 3.52 4.99 5.93
N LEU A 244 3.71 6.19 6.40
CA LEU A 244 4.25 7.32 5.66
C LEU A 244 5.75 7.46 5.91
N ARG A 245 6.54 7.61 4.86
CA ARG A 245 7.96 7.91 4.98
C ARG A 245 8.13 9.37 5.40
N ASN A 246 8.67 9.59 6.60
CA ASN A 246 8.84 10.91 7.21
C ASN A 246 10.31 11.26 7.46
N GLY A 247 11.19 10.91 6.52
CA GLY A 247 12.62 11.20 6.63
C GLY A 247 13.52 10.08 6.11
N HIS A 248 14.81 10.18 6.38
CA HIS A 248 15.77 9.13 6.05
C HIS A 248 15.62 7.97 7.04
N LYS A 249 15.21 6.80 6.57
CA LYS A 249 14.95 5.62 7.41
C LYS A 249 13.94 5.89 8.55
N LYS A 250 13.03 6.83 8.35
CA LYS A 250 12.04 7.20 9.35
C LYS A 250 10.63 7.07 8.74
N TYR A 251 9.77 6.35 9.44
CA TYR A 251 8.38 6.15 9.06
C TYR A 251 7.46 6.62 10.18
N MET A 252 6.31 7.16 9.80
CA MET A 252 5.23 7.49 10.69
C MET A 252 4.04 6.59 10.38
N PHE A 253 3.54 5.92 11.38
CA PHE A 253 2.33 5.12 11.31
C PHE A 253 1.15 5.96 11.76
N ARG A 254 0.22 6.15 10.83
CA ARG A 254 -1.06 6.82 11.08
C ARG A 254 -2.12 5.74 11.22
N PHE A 255 -2.65 5.61 12.43
CA PHE A 255 -3.76 4.73 12.75
C PHE A 255 -4.97 5.58 13.11
N THR A 256 -6.10 5.30 12.50
CA THR A 256 -7.35 5.99 12.78
C THR A 256 -8.46 4.97 12.93
N PRO A 257 -8.95 4.71 14.15
CA PRO A 257 -10.13 3.89 14.37
C PRO A 257 -11.32 4.44 13.60
N ALA A 258 -12.08 3.56 12.97
CA ALA A 258 -13.32 3.97 12.32
C ALA A 258 -14.37 4.34 13.37
N GLY A 259 -14.95 5.52 13.21
CA GLY A 259 -16.07 6.00 14.04
C GLY A 259 -17.43 5.51 13.54
N GLU A 260 -18.49 6.11 14.08
CA GLU A 260 -19.84 5.88 13.59
C GLU A 260 -20.05 6.46 12.19
N GLY A 261 -20.89 5.83 11.37
CA GLY A 261 -21.26 6.30 10.05
C GLY A 261 -20.75 5.43 8.90
N ASP A 262 -20.64 6.01 7.70
CA ASP A 262 -20.17 5.28 6.50
C ASP A 262 -18.65 5.13 6.52
N LEU A 263 -18.19 3.88 6.50
CA LEU A 263 -16.75 3.55 6.56
C LEU A 263 -15.98 4.06 5.33
N ALA A 264 -16.63 4.05 4.16
CA ALA A 264 -15.99 4.51 2.94
C ALA A 264 -15.83 6.03 2.93
N ASP A 265 -16.80 6.77 3.44
CA ASP A 265 -16.70 8.23 3.56
C ASP A 265 -15.55 8.63 4.50
N GLN A 266 -15.45 7.96 5.65
CA GLN A 266 -14.37 8.20 6.63
C GLN A 266 -13.00 7.87 6.02
N TYR A 267 -12.89 6.70 5.36
CA TYR A 267 -11.68 6.27 4.70
C TYR A 267 -11.22 7.25 3.61
N VAL A 268 -12.14 7.64 2.72
CA VAL A 268 -11.83 8.54 1.59
C VAL A 268 -11.41 9.92 2.10
N ALA A 269 -12.09 10.45 3.12
CA ALA A 269 -11.70 11.73 3.73
C ALA A 269 -10.30 11.67 4.37
N LEU A 270 -9.98 10.58 5.07
CA LEU A 270 -8.65 10.39 5.66
C LEU A 270 -7.58 10.19 4.59
N LEU A 271 -7.86 9.39 3.55
CA LEU A 271 -6.95 9.20 2.42
C LEU A 271 -6.69 10.51 1.68
N GLU A 272 -7.74 11.30 1.41
CA GLU A 272 -7.61 12.62 0.77
C GLU A 272 -6.68 13.53 1.57
N ARG A 273 -6.92 13.69 2.88
CA ARG A 273 -6.06 14.47 3.78
C ARG A 273 -4.60 14.00 3.70
N THR A 274 -4.41 12.69 3.75
CA THR A 274 -3.05 12.10 3.73
C THR A 274 -2.36 12.28 2.38
N VAL A 275 -3.09 12.13 1.27
CA VAL A 275 -2.57 12.35 -0.09
C VAL A 275 -2.22 13.82 -0.31
N MET A 276 -3.01 14.76 0.21
CA MET A 276 -2.72 16.19 0.12
C MET A 276 -1.46 16.57 0.91
N GLU A 277 -1.22 15.90 2.05
CA GLU A 277 -0.04 16.12 2.89
C GLU A 277 1.22 15.43 2.30
N TYR A 278 1.08 14.22 1.76
CA TYR A 278 2.17 13.40 1.19
C TYR A 278 1.93 13.00 -0.27
N PRO A 279 1.72 13.94 -1.21
CA PRO A 279 1.28 13.61 -2.56
C PRO A 279 2.25 12.71 -3.33
N SER A 280 3.55 12.80 -3.05
CA SER A 280 4.57 11.96 -3.71
C SER A 280 4.67 10.54 -3.17
N GLN A 281 3.86 10.19 -2.18
CA GLN A 281 3.84 8.85 -1.59
C GLN A 281 2.59 8.04 -1.92
N TRP A 282 1.60 8.61 -2.62
CA TRP A 282 0.46 7.85 -3.10
C TRP A 282 0.76 7.25 -4.47
N PHE A 283 1.17 5.98 -4.48
CA PHE A 283 1.75 5.31 -5.65
C PHE A 283 0.70 4.84 -6.64
N ASN A 284 -0.07 5.78 -7.17
CA ASN A 284 -1.07 5.55 -8.19
C ASN A 284 -0.53 5.90 -9.58
N PHE A 285 -0.04 4.89 -10.33
CA PHE A 285 0.59 5.03 -11.64
C PHE A 285 -0.36 4.79 -12.82
N TYR A 286 -1.66 4.92 -12.61
CA TYR A 286 -2.72 4.81 -13.62
C TYR A 286 -3.75 5.93 -13.45
N LYS A 287 -4.62 6.12 -14.44
CA LYS A 287 -5.70 7.11 -14.33
C LYS A 287 -6.72 6.64 -13.31
N PHE A 288 -6.81 7.36 -12.22
CA PHE A 288 -7.69 7.04 -11.11
C PHE A 288 -9.11 7.59 -11.31
N TRP A 289 -9.18 8.75 -11.96
CA TRP A 289 -10.42 9.45 -12.33
C TRP A 289 -10.81 9.26 -13.79
#